data_5753e31e6359ca9fb8c512464b2fea17
#
_entry.id   5753e31e6359ca9fb8c512464b2fea17
#
_cell.length_a   1.000
_cell.length_b   1.000
_cell.length_c   1.000
_cell.angle_alpha   90.00
_cell.angle_beta   90.00
_cell.angle_gamma   90.00
#
_symmetry.space_group_name_H-M   'P 1'
#
loop_
_entity.id
_entity.type
_entity.pdbx_description
1 polymer ?
#
loop_
_entity_poly.entity_id
_entity_poly.type
_entity_poly.pdbx_seq_one_letter_code
_entity_poly.pdbx_strand_id
1 'polypeptide(L)'
;MSRWLQETGGTPGASYNQAFRDLAEAGVDVHGEAAYVAALIGPGSLDAGCGTGRVGAELARRGHVVVGVDSDPWMLGEAPAVPGARWVLGDLDAVEDVAAYDLVVAAGNVVVFLADGTGPSVLARLARALRPGGLLVAGWRTERAEDDGRPVLAVAEYDAWCAAAGLSPVARHRGWAGEPWSDDADWCVAVHQRPDRAGA
;
A
#
# COMPACT_ATOMS: atom_id res chain seq x y z
N MET A 1 -14.09 -1.27 -10.71
CA MET A 1 -13.99 0.17 -10.33
C MET A 1 -13.78 0.22 -8.84
N SER A 2 -12.69 0.82 -8.37
CA SER A 2 -12.36 0.89 -6.94
C SER A 2 -13.44 1.67 -6.16
N ARG A 3 -13.62 1.33 -4.87
CA ARG A 3 -14.53 2.09 -3.99
C ARG A 3 -14.09 3.54 -3.85
N TRP A 4 -12.78 3.81 -3.91
CA TRP A 4 -12.24 5.17 -3.92
C TRP A 4 -12.94 6.08 -4.95
N LEU A 5 -12.99 5.67 -6.22
CA LEU A 5 -13.66 6.44 -7.28
C LEU A 5 -15.17 6.54 -7.08
N GLN A 6 -15.81 5.53 -6.48
CA GLN A 6 -17.25 5.54 -6.20
C GLN A 6 -17.59 6.51 -5.06
N GLU A 7 -16.80 6.54 -4.00
CA GLU A 7 -17.08 7.33 -2.79
C GLU A 7 -16.60 8.78 -2.90
N THR A 8 -15.49 9.02 -3.61
CA THR A 8 -14.90 10.37 -3.74
C THR A 8 -15.30 11.11 -5.02
N GLY A 9 -15.82 10.38 -6.01
CA GLY A 9 -16.08 10.96 -7.36
C GLY A 9 -14.81 11.37 -8.09
N GLY A 10 -13.64 10.91 -7.62
CA GLY A 10 -12.31 11.39 -8.01
C GLY A 10 -11.92 12.62 -7.18
N THR A 11 -11.06 12.43 -6.19
CA THR A 11 -10.50 13.56 -5.43
C THR A 11 -9.47 14.27 -6.30
N PRO A 12 -9.52 15.62 -6.44
CA PRO A 12 -8.45 16.33 -7.11
C PRO A 12 -7.11 16.04 -6.42
N GLY A 13 -6.18 15.38 -7.11
CA GLY A 13 -4.86 15.04 -6.57
C GLY A 13 -4.13 16.26 -6.01
N ALA A 14 -4.35 17.45 -6.58
CA ALA A 14 -3.82 18.71 -6.09
C ALA A 14 -4.24 19.04 -4.65
N SER A 15 -5.50 18.84 -4.27
CA SER A 15 -5.97 19.07 -2.89
C SER A 15 -5.42 18.02 -1.91
N TYR A 16 -5.29 16.77 -2.37
CA TYR A 16 -4.62 15.73 -1.59
C TYR A 16 -3.15 16.09 -1.31
N ASN A 17 -2.41 16.49 -2.34
CA ASN A 17 -1.02 16.94 -2.20
C ASN A 17 -0.91 18.17 -1.30
N GLN A 18 -1.88 19.11 -1.37
CA GLN A 18 -1.85 20.29 -0.50
C GLN A 18 -1.98 19.90 0.97
N ALA A 19 -2.88 18.98 1.30
CA ALA A 19 -3.04 18.50 2.68
C ALA A 19 -1.74 17.91 3.24
N PHE A 20 -0.98 17.15 2.44
CA PHE A 20 0.33 16.63 2.87
C PHE A 20 1.42 17.70 2.97
N ARG A 21 1.39 18.75 2.12
CA ARG A 21 2.28 19.90 2.28
C ARG A 21 2.01 20.63 3.58
N ASP A 22 0.74 20.89 3.89
CA ASP A 22 0.33 21.56 5.11
C ASP A 22 0.77 20.76 6.37
N LEU A 23 0.66 19.43 6.33
CA LEU A 23 1.16 18.54 7.39
C LEU A 23 2.68 18.64 7.54
N ALA A 24 3.42 18.62 6.43
CA ALA A 24 4.89 18.75 6.44
C ALA A 24 5.33 20.11 6.98
N GLU A 25 4.65 21.20 6.61
CA GLU A 25 4.89 22.55 7.12
C GLU A 25 4.58 22.65 8.63
N ALA A 26 3.60 21.87 9.12
CA ALA A 26 3.31 21.72 10.54
C ALA A 26 4.32 20.81 11.27
N GLY A 27 5.35 20.29 10.59
CA GLY A 27 6.39 19.44 11.18
C GLY A 27 6.01 17.98 11.34
N VAL A 28 4.92 17.53 10.70
CA VAL A 28 4.53 16.11 10.69
C VAL A 28 5.37 15.35 9.68
N ASP A 29 5.90 14.19 10.04
CA ASP A 29 6.59 13.30 9.11
C ASP A 29 5.57 12.70 8.10
N VAL A 30 5.66 13.13 6.87
CA VAL A 30 4.82 12.67 5.75
C VAL A 30 5.47 11.57 4.91
N HIS A 31 6.62 11.05 5.35
CA HIS A 31 7.41 10.02 4.66
C HIS A 31 7.66 8.77 5.52
N GLY A 32 7.01 8.67 6.68
CA GLY A 32 7.17 7.54 7.61
C GLY A 32 6.92 6.19 6.95
N GLU A 33 5.93 6.08 6.06
CA GLU A 33 5.64 4.86 5.30
C GLU A 33 6.84 4.43 4.44
N ALA A 34 7.38 5.36 3.65
CA ALA A 34 8.52 5.08 2.79
C ALA A 34 9.79 4.78 3.61
N ALA A 35 9.99 5.47 4.73
CA ALA A 35 11.10 5.23 5.63
C ALA A 35 11.05 3.81 6.23
N TYR A 36 9.86 3.41 6.70
CA TYR A 36 9.64 2.09 7.27
C TYR A 36 9.92 0.97 6.25
N VAL A 37 9.28 1.01 5.08
CA VAL A 37 9.38 -0.09 4.11
C VAL A 37 10.75 -0.16 3.42
N ALA A 38 11.43 0.98 3.20
CA ALA A 38 12.77 1.01 2.61
C ALA A 38 13.83 0.32 3.48
N ALA A 39 13.58 0.18 4.78
CA ALA A 39 14.47 -0.50 5.71
C ALA A 39 14.31 -2.03 5.72
N LEU A 40 13.23 -2.57 5.09
CA LEU A 40 12.87 -3.98 5.24
C LEU A 40 13.56 -4.89 4.22
N ILE A 41 13.65 -4.49 2.94
CA ILE A 41 14.06 -5.40 1.86
C ILE A 41 14.57 -4.64 0.63
N GLY A 42 15.09 -5.37 -0.36
CA GLY A 42 15.71 -4.92 -1.59
C GLY A 42 14.92 -3.92 -2.46
N PRO A 43 15.56 -3.39 -3.52
CA PRO A 43 15.16 -2.13 -4.14
C PRO A 43 14.01 -2.21 -5.15
N GLY A 44 13.56 -3.40 -5.57
CA GLY A 44 12.48 -3.54 -6.56
C GLY A 44 11.11 -3.41 -5.90
N SER A 45 10.37 -2.30 -6.15
CA SER A 45 9.14 -1.99 -5.42
C SER A 45 7.94 -1.75 -6.32
N LEU A 46 6.77 -2.27 -5.90
CA LEU A 46 5.45 -1.89 -6.41
C LEU A 46 4.74 -1.04 -5.34
N ASP A 47 4.40 0.21 -5.68
CA ASP A 47 3.51 1.06 -4.89
C ASP A 47 2.08 0.85 -5.38
N ALA A 48 1.35 -0.01 -4.69
CA ALA A 48 0.01 -0.45 -5.04
C ALA A 48 -1.04 0.54 -4.48
N GLY A 49 -1.81 1.19 -5.35
CA GLY A 49 -2.66 2.31 -4.98
C GLY A 49 -1.84 3.55 -4.67
N CYS A 50 -0.93 3.91 -5.58
CA CYS A 50 0.10 4.94 -5.32
C CYS A 50 -0.44 6.37 -5.21
N GLY A 51 -1.68 6.62 -5.65
CA GLY A 51 -2.30 7.93 -5.63
C GLY A 51 -1.46 8.97 -6.38
N THR A 52 -1.09 10.04 -5.68
CA THR A 52 -0.22 11.10 -6.21
C THR A 52 1.29 10.72 -6.19
N GLY A 53 1.61 9.46 -5.94
CA GLY A 53 3.00 8.97 -5.96
C GLY A 53 3.84 9.36 -4.75
N ARG A 54 3.25 9.82 -3.65
CA ARG A 54 3.97 10.32 -2.47
C ARG A 54 4.95 9.28 -1.90
N VAL A 55 4.48 8.07 -1.65
CA VAL A 55 5.30 6.99 -1.09
C VAL A 55 6.31 6.49 -2.12
N GLY A 56 5.86 6.17 -3.32
CA GLY A 56 6.74 5.65 -4.39
C GLY A 56 7.83 6.63 -4.80
N ALA A 57 7.52 7.93 -4.87
CA ALA A 57 8.52 8.95 -5.18
C ALA A 57 9.61 9.05 -4.10
N GLU A 58 9.23 8.93 -2.84
CA GLU A 58 10.21 8.93 -1.73
C GLU A 58 11.03 7.63 -1.72
N LEU A 59 10.42 6.47 -2.02
CA LEU A 59 11.17 5.23 -2.22
C LEU A 59 12.19 5.35 -3.36
N ALA A 60 11.81 5.97 -4.48
CA ALA A 60 12.73 6.19 -5.59
C ALA A 60 13.91 7.11 -5.20
N ARG A 61 13.66 8.17 -4.40
CA ARG A 61 14.74 9.02 -3.85
C ARG A 61 15.68 8.26 -2.92
N ARG A 62 15.19 7.22 -2.27
CA ARG A 62 15.98 6.30 -1.41
C ARG A 62 16.67 5.19 -2.18
N GLY A 63 16.58 5.20 -3.53
CA GLY A 63 17.30 4.26 -4.40
C GLY A 63 16.51 3.04 -4.83
N HIS A 64 15.19 2.99 -4.59
CA HIS A 64 14.33 1.93 -5.11
C HIS A 64 14.02 2.15 -6.59
N VAL A 65 13.78 1.07 -7.32
CA VAL A 65 13.17 1.09 -8.65
C VAL A 65 11.68 0.81 -8.46
N VAL A 66 10.85 1.82 -8.71
CA VAL A 66 9.44 1.82 -8.33
C VAL A 66 8.53 1.77 -9.54
N VAL A 67 7.53 0.91 -9.49
CA VAL A 67 6.33 1.00 -10.31
C VAL A 67 5.18 1.37 -9.38
N GLY A 68 4.54 2.51 -9.64
CA GLY A 68 3.30 2.90 -8.94
C GLY A 68 2.10 2.62 -9.82
N VAL A 69 1.07 1.99 -9.28
CA VAL A 69 -0.19 1.69 -9.96
C VAL A 69 -1.34 2.33 -9.20
N ASP A 70 -2.19 3.07 -9.89
CA ASP A 70 -3.44 3.61 -9.35
C ASP A 70 -4.53 3.64 -10.40
N SER A 71 -5.78 3.50 -9.98
CA SER A 71 -6.95 3.54 -10.84
C SER A 71 -7.51 4.95 -11.06
N ASP A 72 -7.06 5.94 -10.30
CA ASP A 72 -7.52 7.33 -10.37
C ASP A 72 -6.57 8.18 -11.23
N PRO A 73 -6.99 8.58 -12.46
CA PRO A 73 -6.15 9.38 -13.34
C PRO A 73 -5.89 10.80 -12.80
N TRP A 74 -6.78 11.35 -11.95
CA TRP A 74 -6.59 12.67 -11.35
C TRP A 74 -5.51 12.65 -10.28
N MET A 75 -5.44 11.56 -9.51
CA MET A 75 -4.37 11.34 -8.56
C MET A 75 -3.03 11.14 -9.27
N LEU A 76 -2.98 10.27 -10.28
CA LEU A 76 -1.76 10.02 -11.06
C LEU A 76 -1.25 11.23 -11.83
N GLY A 77 -2.15 12.13 -12.26
CA GLY A 77 -1.78 13.38 -12.93
C GLY A 77 -0.90 14.30 -12.08
N GLU A 78 -0.91 14.14 -10.77
CA GLU A 78 -0.10 14.88 -9.81
C GLU A 78 1.19 14.15 -9.40
N ALA A 79 1.39 12.91 -9.88
CA ALA A 79 2.57 12.14 -9.51
C ALA A 79 3.85 12.75 -10.11
N PRO A 80 4.89 12.98 -9.28
CA PRO A 80 6.07 13.69 -9.74
C PRO A 80 6.93 12.83 -10.67
N ALA A 81 7.57 13.48 -11.65
CA ALA A 81 8.63 12.83 -12.42
C ALA A 81 9.89 12.70 -11.55
N VAL A 82 10.17 11.47 -11.11
CA VAL A 82 11.35 11.14 -10.28
C VAL A 82 12.13 10.02 -10.96
N PRO A 83 13.47 10.15 -11.11
CA PRO A 83 14.29 9.06 -11.60
C PRO A 83 14.10 7.79 -10.76
N GLY A 84 13.91 6.65 -11.43
CA GLY A 84 13.65 5.38 -10.76
C GLY A 84 12.18 5.09 -10.47
N ALA A 85 11.24 6.01 -10.70
CA ALA A 85 9.81 5.79 -10.57
C ALA A 85 9.09 5.80 -11.92
N ARG A 86 8.09 4.93 -12.07
CA ARG A 86 7.16 4.87 -13.21
C ARG A 86 5.73 4.73 -12.70
N TRP A 87 4.84 5.57 -13.22
CA TRP A 87 3.42 5.57 -12.83
C TRP A 87 2.56 4.95 -13.92
N VAL A 88 1.61 4.12 -13.51
CA VAL A 88 0.74 3.34 -14.39
C VAL A 88 -0.71 3.51 -13.98
N LEU A 89 -1.55 3.94 -14.90
CA LEU A 89 -3.00 3.94 -14.71
C LEU A 89 -3.51 2.51 -14.87
N GLY A 90 -4.09 1.95 -13.80
CA GLY A 90 -4.62 0.61 -13.80
C GLY A 90 -5.27 0.22 -12.48
N ASP A 91 -6.11 -0.80 -12.52
CA ASP A 91 -6.69 -1.41 -11.32
C ASP A 91 -5.74 -2.47 -10.76
N LEU A 92 -5.67 -2.59 -9.44
CA LEU A 92 -4.83 -3.61 -8.77
C LEU A 92 -5.28 -5.04 -9.11
N ASP A 93 -6.56 -5.22 -9.43
CA ASP A 93 -7.08 -6.50 -9.93
C ASP A 93 -6.59 -6.85 -11.36
N ALA A 94 -5.97 -5.92 -12.07
CA ALA A 94 -5.37 -6.11 -13.38
C ALA A 94 -3.83 -6.23 -13.36
N VAL A 95 -3.19 -6.26 -12.20
CA VAL A 95 -1.73 -6.45 -12.09
C VAL A 95 -1.36 -7.86 -12.57
N GLU A 96 -0.53 -7.95 -13.61
CA GLU A 96 -0.11 -9.22 -14.23
C GLU A 96 1.34 -9.61 -13.95
N ASP A 97 2.11 -8.73 -13.30
CA ASP A 97 3.51 -8.99 -12.97
C ASP A 97 3.68 -10.30 -12.18
N VAL A 98 4.79 -11.00 -12.43
CA VAL A 98 5.12 -12.26 -11.77
C VAL A 98 6.56 -12.21 -11.28
N ALA A 99 6.75 -12.38 -9.97
CA ALA A 99 8.08 -12.39 -9.32
C ALA A 99 8.97 -11.21 -9.77
N ALA A 100 8.37 -10.03 -9.87
CA ALA A 100 9.02 -8.83 -10.37
C ALA A 100 9.56 -7.92 -9.25
N TYR A 101 8.95 -8.00 -8.04
CA TYR A 101 9.22 -7.06 -6.97
C TYR A 101 9.75 -7.75 -5.70
N ASP A 102 10.63 -7.07 -4.99
CA ASP A 102 11.06 -7.46 -3.65
C ASP A 102 10.08 -6.97 -2.59
N LEU A 103 9.41 -5.83 -2.88
CA LEU A 103 8.48 -5.16 -2.01
C LEU A 103 7.20 -4.78 -2.76
N VAL A 104 6.04 -5.06 -2.16
CA VAL A 104 4.76 -4.43 -2.52
C VAL A 104 4.30 -3.62 -1.33
N VAL A 105 4.03 -2.34 -1.52
CA VAL A 105 3.47 -1.47 -0.49
C VAL A 105 2.08 -0.98 -0.88
N ALA A 106 1.12 -1.10 0.04
CA ALA A 106 -0.25 -0.58 -0.08
C ALA A 106 -0.50 0.38 1.10
N ALA A 107 0.06 1.59 1.01
CA ALA A 107 -0.02 2.61 2.05
C ALA A 107 -1.30 3.45 1.93
N GLY A 108 -1.75 4.03 3.05
CA GLY A 108 -2.82 5.03 3.03
C GLY A 108 -4.22 4.48 2.75
N ASN A 109 -4.60 3.39 3.41
CA ASN A 109 -5.96 2.81 3.31
C ASN A 109 -6.30 2.13 1.97
N VAL A 110 -5.34 1.82 1.13
CA VAL A 110 -5.63 1.19 -0.18
C VAL A 110 -6.53 -0.04 -0.05
N VAL A 111 -6.25 -0.91 0.93
CA VAL A 111 -6.98 -2.18 1.11
C VAL A 111 -8.45 -1.99 1.52
N VAL A 112 -8.82 -0.86 2.12
CA VAL A 112 -10.22 -0.57 2.48
C VAL A 112 -11.01 0.01 1.31
N PHE A 113 -10.32 0.48 0.26
CA PHE A 113 -10.92 1.07 -0.94
C PHE A 113 -10.92 0.11 -2.14
N LEU A 114 -10.57 -1.14 -1.95
CA LEU A 114 -10.74 -2.15 -2.99
C LEU A 114 -12.23 -2.30 -3.35
N ALA A 115 -12.53 -2.65 -4.58
CA ALA A 115 -13.91 -2.93 -4.99
C ALA A 115 -14.46 -4.10 -4.19
N ASP A 116 -15.77 -4.07 -3.89
CA ASP A 116 -16.41 -5.09 -3.07
C ASP A 116 -16.16 -6.50 -3.63
N GLY A 117 -15.73 -7.39 -2.75
CA GLY A 117 -15.44 -8.79 -3.08
C GLY A 117 -14.13 -9.02 -3.84
N THR A 118 -13.36 -7.98 -4.20
CA THR A 118 -12.10 -8.16 -4.95
C THR A 118 -10.86 -8.33 -4.06
N GLY A 119 -10.98 -8.14 -2.75
CA GLY A 119 -9.86 -8.26 -1.81
C GLY A 119 -9.03 -9.54 -2.03
N PRO A 120 -9.63 -10.75 -2.03
CA PRO A 120 -8.87 -11.99 -2.24
C PRO A 120 -8.14 -12.05 -3.60
N SER A 121 -8.78 -11.60 -4.70
CA SER A 121 -8.17 -11.63 -6.02
C SER A 121 -7.02 -10.64 -6.14
N VAL A 122 -7.18 -9.43 -5.61
CA VAL A 122 -6.12 -8.41 -5.57
C VAL A 122 -4.93 -8.92 -4.76
N LEU A 123 -5.15 -9.44 -3.55
CA LEU A 123 -4.06 -9.96 -2.72
C LEU A 123 -3.33 -11.13 -3.40
N ALA A 124 -4.05 -12.01 -4.10
CA ALA A 124 -3.43 -13.09 -4.89
C ALA A 124 -2.54 -12.55 -6.02
N ARG A 125 -2.95 -11.47 -6.70
CA ARG A 125 -2.14 -10.82 -7.74
C ARG A 125 -0.90 -10.15 -7.16
N LEU A 126 -1.05 -9.39 -6.08
CA LEU A 126 0.07 -8.74 -5.40
C LEU A 126 1.07 -9.76 -4.85
N ALA A 127 0.59 -10.87 -4.27
CA ALA A 127 1.44 -11.97 -3.83
C ALA A 127 2.22 -12.61 -4.99
N ARG A 128 1.56 -12.81 -6.16
CA ARG A 128 2.22 -13.34 -7.36
C ARG A 128 3.28 -12.38 -7.90
N ALA A 129 3.06 -11.08 -7.80
CA ALA A 129 3.99 -10.05 -8.24
C ALA A 129 5.28 -10.00 -7.40
N LEU A 130 5.24 -10.41 -6.13
CA LEU A 130 6.41 -10.53 -5.28
C LEU A 130 7.35 -11.66 -5.76
N ARG A 131 8.64 -11.49 -5.59
CA ARG A 131 9.63 -12.58 -5.64
C ARG A 131 9.46 -13.52 -4.43
N PRO A 132 9.90 -14.79 -4.51
CA PRO A 132 10.08 -15.59 -3.29
C PRO A 132 10.90 -14.82 -2.24
N GLY A 133 10.48 -14.85 -0.98
CA GLY A 133 11.07 -14.04 0.08
C GLY A 133 10.63 -12.57 0.12
N GLY A 134 9.96 -12.07 -0.91
CA GLY A 134 9.48 -10.69 -0.99
C GLY A 134 8.37 -10.36 0.02
N LEU A 135 8.22 -9.08 0.33
CA LEU A 135 7.32 -8.59 1.37
C LEU A 135 6.14 -7.79 0.78
N LEU A 136 4.94 -8.05 1.30
CA LEU A 136 3.77 -7.19 1.18
C LEU A 136 3.58 -6.42 2.48
N VAL A 137 3.53 -5.09 2.39
CA VAL A 137 3.25 -4.21 3.53
C VAL A 137 2.01 -3.38 3.24
N ALA A 138 1.01 -3.45 4.10
CA ALA A 138 -0.19 -2.64 3.99
C ALA A 138 -0.45 -1.86 5.27
N GLY A 139 -1.01 -0.63 5.12
CA GLY A 139 -1.42 0.20 6.24
C GLY A 139 -2.84 0.73 6.07
N TRP A 140 -3.71 0.51 7.08
CA TRP A 140 -5.13 0.87 7.00
C TRP A 140 -5.79 1.10 8.36
N ARG A 141 -6.96 1.76 8.32
CA ARG A 141 -7.86 1.91 9.47
C ARG A 141 -8.57 0.57 9.75
N THR A 142 -8.49 0.13 10.99
CA THR A 142 -9.15 -1.11 11.45
C THR A 142 -10.59 -0.86 11.82
N GLU A 143 -11.33 -1.94 12.12
CA GLU A 143 -12.67 -1.91 12.70
C GLU A 143 -12.72 -1.30 14.12
N ARG A 144 -11.56 -0.98 14.72
CA ARG A 144 -11.45 -0.30 16.02
C ARG A 144 -11.40 1.21 15.91
N ALA A 145 -11.24 1.76 14.71
CA ALA A 145 -11.28 3.19 14.48
C ALA A 145 -12.67 3.75 14.81
N GLU A 146 -12.71 5.02 15.22
CA GLU A 146 -13.99 5.71 15.47
C GLU A 146 -14.91 5.63 14.25
N ASP A 147 -16.21 5.41 14.50
CA ASP A 147 -17.23 5.41 13.46
C ASP A 147 -17.55 6.85 13.02
N ASP A 148 -16.79 7.31 12.05
CA ASP A 148 -16.95 8.62 11.40
C ASP A 148 -17.45 8.48 9.94
N GLY A 149 -17.98 7.30 9.61
CA GLY A 149 -18.48 6.96 8.27
C GLY A 149 -17.38 6.66 7.25
N ARG A 150 -16.09 6.71 7.63
CA ARG A 150 -15.00 6.34 6.73
C ARG A 150 -14.81 4.83 6.67
N PRO A 151 -14.44 4.26 5.52
CA PRO A 151 -14.22 2.83 5.38
C PRO A 151 -13.16 2.30 6.34
N VAL A 152 -13.40 1.10 6.84
CA VAL A 152 -12.49 0.31 7.67
C VAL A 152 -12.43 -1.12 7.15
N LEU A 153 -11.39 -1.86 7.53
CA LEU A 153 -11.26 -3.28 7.23
C LEU A 153 -10.85 -4.03 8.49
N ALA A 154 -11.57 -5.10 8.79
CA ALA A 154 -11.23 -5.99 9.92
C ALA A 154 -9.87 -6.65 9.67
N VAL A 155 -9.03 -6.66 10.70
CA VAL A 155 -7.69 -7.27 10.63
C VAL A 155 -7.77 -8.75 10.27
N ALA A 156 -8.72 -9.48 10.87
CA ALA A 156 -8.93 -10.89 10.57
C ALA A 156 -9.34 -11.15 9.12
N GLU A 157 -10.10 -10.25 8.50
CA GLU A 157 -10.48 -10.36 7.10
C GLU A 157 -9.28 -10.17 6.17
N TYR A 158 -8.46 -9.14 6.42
CA TYR A 158 -7.22 -8.93 5.67
C TYR A 158 -6.27 -10.14 5.80
N ASP A 159 -6.11 -10.68 7.00
CA ASP A 159 -5.27 -11.86 7.24
C ASP A 159 -5.78 -13.09 6.46
N ALA A 160 -7.10 -13.27 6.39
CA ALA A 160 -7.69 -14.36 5.61
C ALA A 160 -7.39 -14.21 4.10
N TRP A 161 -7.42 -12.98 3.56
CA TRP A 161 -7.03 -12.72 2.17
C TRP A 161 -5.56 -13.03 1.93
N CYS A 162 -4.66 -12.60 2.83
CA CYS A 162 -3.22 -12.89 2.75
C CYS A 162 -2.94 -14.39 2.81
N ALA A 163 -3.57 -15.11 3.74
CA ALA A 163 -3.41 -16.55 3.88
C ALA A 163 -3.89 -17.29 2.62
N ALA A 164 -5.05 -16.91 2.06
CA ALA A 164 -5.57 -17.46 0.81
C ALA A 164 -4.63 -17.19 -0.39
N ALA A 165 -3.91 -16.06 -0.37
CA ALA A 165 -2.89 -15.72 -1.37
C ALA A 165 -1.53 -16.43 -1.14
N GLY A 166 -1.40 -17.26 -0.10
CA GLY A 166 -0.16 -17.98 0.24
C GLY A 166 0.91 -17.12 0.90
N LEU A 167 0.53 -15.98 1.48
CA LEU A 167 1.42 -15.11 2.23
C LEU A 167 1.44 -15.52 3.71
N SER A 168 2.61 -15.41 4.35
CA SER A 168 2.80 -15.69 5.77
C SER A 168 2.98 -14.39 6.56
N PRO A 169 2.34 -14.21 7.74
CA PRO A 169 2.52 -13.03 8.56
C PRO A 169 3.94 -12.96 9.12
N VAL A 170 4.54 -11.77 9.11
CA VAL A 170 5.91 -11.50 9.61
C VAL A 170 5.88 -10.54 10.79
N ALA A 171 5.17 -9.43 10.65
CA ALA A 171 5.08 -8.41 11.70
C ALA A 171 3.75 -7.64 11.60
N ARG A 172 3.36 -7.03 12.73
CA ARG A 172 2.21 -6.13 12.81
C ARG A 172 2.50 -5.00 13.78
N HIS A 173 2.09 -3.79 13.39
CA HIS A 173 2.29 -2.57 14.16
C HIS A 173 1.02 -1.73 14.16
N ARG A 174 0.88 -0.84 15.17
CA ARG A 174 -0.21 0.13 15.24
C ARG A 174 0.10 1.45 14.51
N GLY A 175 1.24 1.53 13.83
CA GLY A 175 1.66 2.70 13.05
C GLY A 175 2.94 2.44 12.27
N TRP A 176 3.30 3.41 11.43
CA TRP A 176 4.46 3.33 10.54
C TRP A 176 5.82 3.55 11.24
N ALA A 177 5.83 3.98 12.51
CA ALA A 177 7.04 4.05 13.30
C ALA A 177 7.40 2.70 13.98
N GLY A 178 6.66 1.63 13.67
CA GLY A 178 6.92 0.30 14.21
C GLY A 178 6.41 0.10 15.63
N GLU A 179 5.42 0.89 16.06
CA GLU A 179 4.84 0.79 17.40
C GLU A 179 4.21 -0.60 17.63
N PRO A 180 4.37 -1.16 18.83
CA PRO A 180 3.84 -2.48 19.14
C PRO A 180 2.34 -2.59 18.85
N TRP A 181 1.94 -3.70 18.24
CA TRP A 181 0.53 -4.01 17.99
C TRP A 181 -0.25 -4.23 19.29
N SER A 182 -1.51 -3.81 19.28
CA SER A 182 -2.51 -4.15 20.29
C SER A 182 -3.88 -4.34 19.60
N ASP A 183 -4.72 -5.22 20.16
CA ASP A 183 -6.00 -5.61 19.54
C ASP A 183 -7.07 -4.49 19.57
N ASP A 184 -6.81 -3.40 20.26
CA ASP A 184 -7.63 -2.18 20.30
C ASP A 184 -7.12 -1.08 19.36
N ALA A 185 -6.08 -1.33 18.58
CA ALA A 185 -5.49 -0.33 17.68
C ALA A 185 -6.46 0.04 16.55
N ASP A 186 -6.63 1.33 16.33
CA ASP A 186 -7.45 1.93 15.27
C ASP A 186 -6.78 1.95 13.90
N TRP A 187 -5.49 1.68 13.86
CA TRP A 187 -4.66 1.58 12.66
C TRP A 187 -3.79 0.33 12.68
N CYS A 188 -3.65 -0.32 11.54
CA CYS A 188 -2.80 -1.50 11.36
C CYS A 188 -1.76 -1.26 10.27
N VAL A 189 -0.52 -1.60 10.54
CA VAL A 189 0.53 -1.82 9.54
C VAL A 189 0.91 -3.29 9.61
N ALA A 190 0.58 -4.06 8.58
CA ALA A 190 0.86 -5.49 8.52
C ALA A 190 1.93 -5.81 7.47
N VAL A 191 2.87 -6.64 7.85
CA VAL A 191 3.93 -7.17 7.00
C VAL A 191 3.71 -8.66 6.78
N HIS A 192 3.56 -9.05 5.51
CA HIS A 192 3.44 -10.45 5.10
C HIS A 192 4.54 -10.80 4.12
N GLN A 193 4.99 -12.04 4.13
CA GLN A 193 6.05 -12.54 3.26
C GLN A 193 5.50 -13.56 2.27
N ARG A 194 5.91 -13.45 1.02
CA ARG A 194 5.80 -14.58 0.09
C ARG A 194 6.87 -15.61 0.47
N PRO A 195 6.50 -16.84 0.87
CA PRO A 195 7.48 -17.85 1.25
C PRO A 195 8.51 -18.08 0.15
N ASP A 196 9.75 -18.39 0.54
CA ASP A 196 10.72 -18.94 -0.39
C ASP A 196 10.16 -20.25 -0.98
N ARG A 197 10.46 -20.54 -2.25
CA ARG A 197 10.11 -21.85 -2.77
C ARG A 197 10.73 -22.89 -1.86
N ALA A 198 9.91 -23.72 -1.22
CA ALA A 198 10.42 -24.92 -0.57
C ALA A 198 11.31 -25.63 -1.61
N GLY A 199 12.55 -25.90 -1.23
CA GLY A 199 13.52 -26.55 -2.10
C GLY A 199 12.88 -27.79 -2.73
N ALA A 200 12.93 -27.86 -4.04
CA ALA A 200 12.50 -29.02 -4.81
C ALA A 200 13.45 -30.18 -4.56
#